data_dd1dc5ad0937f45d4b4a591515719e1e
#
_entry.id   dd1dc5ad0937f45d4b4a591515719e1e
#
_cell.length_a   1.000
_cell.length_b   1.000
_cell.length_c   1.000
_cell.angle_alpha   90.00
_cell.angle_beta   90.00
_cell.angle_gamma   90.00
#
_symmetry.space_group_name_H-M   'P 1'
#
loop_
_entity.id
_entity.type
_entity.pdbx_description
1 polymer ?
#
loop_
_entity_poly.entity_id
_entity_poly.type
_entity_poly.pdbx_seq_one_letter_code
_entity_poly.pdbx_strand_id
1 'polypeptide(L)'
;MFVKAIIDFLFPRYCEMCNERLEVDDDVICQNCYKVLPRTKWWLNIDYTKEKYKDDDNIFHEIEDRETLFANEPKKKENLFTDNVLAKKFYGRITIEKAMSFMKFSPKSDSAKLVYEFKYHDKPHIAYYLGLTMGKELVESGFFKDIDYIIPVPITKQREYKRGYNQSMELSKGISHVTKIPVLNKVIKRTSFQSSQTTLNQIQRQENINGAFKLDSKYMSANNKHVLLVDDVITTGATTIECCRVLQKIQGIKTSVLSLGIVTL
;
A
#
# COMPACT_ATOMS: atom_id res chain seq x y z
N MET A 1 -31.74 12.18 4.99
CA MET A 1 -32.05 11.40 3.79
C MET A 1 -32.66 12.28 2.69
N PHE A 2 -33.76 12.99 2.88
CA PHE A 2 -34.43 13.85 1.88
C PHE A 2 -33.52 14.92 1.24
N VAL A 3 -32.73 15.65 2.01
CA VAL A 3 -31.86 16.73 1.52
C VAL A 3 -30.80 16.20 0.55
N LYS A 4 -30.16 15.04 0.87
CA LYS A 4 -29.17 14.40 0.00
C LYS A 4 -29.79 13.98 -1.33
N ALA A 5 -31.01 13.43 -1.31
CA ALA A 5 -31.74 13.04 -2.51
C ALA A 5 -32.09 14.24 -3.42
N ILE A 6 -32.48 15.39 -2.85
CA ILE A 6 -32.75 16.62 -3.61
C ILE A 6 -31.44 17.14 -4.23
N ILE A 7 -30.36 17.15 -3.50
CA ILE A 7 -29.05 17.58 -4.01
C ILE A 7 -28.58 16.65 -5.14
N ASP A 8 -28.70 15.34 -4.99
CA ASP A 8 -28.34 14.36 -6.03
C ASP A 8 -29.26 14.44 -7.27
N PHE A 9 -30.47 14.91 -7.11
CA PHE A 9 -31.36 15.17 -8.25
C PHE A 9 -30.93 16.40 -9.04
N LEU A 10 -30.58 17.50 -8.36
CA LEU A 10 -30.15 18.76 -8.99
C LEU A 10 -28.70 18.71 -9.49
N PHE A 11 -27.83 17.98 -8.80
CA PHE A 11 -26.41 17.83 -9.11
C PHE A 11 -26.03 16.34 -9.10
N PRO A 12 -26.37 15.61 -10.18
CA PRO A 12 -26.15 14.18 -10.24
C PRO A 12 -24.65 13.86 -10.20
N ARG A 13 -24.28 12.93 -9.32
CA ARG A 13 -22.92 12.41 -9.22
C ARG A 13 -22.77 11.18 -10.12
N TYR A 14 -21.58 11.00 -10.66
CA TYR A 14 -21.26 9.90 -11.57
C TYR A 14 -20.13 9.05 -11.02
N CYS A 15 -20.18 7.75 -11.31
CA CYS A 15 -19.18 6.77 -10.94
C CYS A 15 -17.84 7.08 -11.65
N GLU A 16 -16.79 7.25 -10.88
CA GLU A 16 -15.46 7.58 -11.40
C GLU A 16 -14.81 6.42 -12.21
N MET A 17 -15.45 5.26 -12.26
CA MET A 17 -14.96 4.11 -13.01
C MET A 17 -15.77 3.86 -14.29
N CYS A 18 -17.12 3.79 -14.22
CA CYS A 18 -17.98 3.47 -15.37
C CYS A 18 -18.78 4.68 -15.90
N ASN A 19 -18.75 5.81 -15.22
CA ASN A 19 -19.51 7.01 -15.53
C ASN A 19 -21.06 6.86 -15.49
N GLU A 20 -21.58 5.80 -14.86
CA GLU A 20 -23.00 5.68 -14.56
C GLU A 20 -23.37 6.60 -13.40
N ARG A 21 -24.63 7.04 -13.35
CA ARG A 21 -25.13 7.86 -12.24
C ARG A 21 -25.02 7.08 -10.93
N LEU A 22 -24.48 7.72 -9.91
CA LEU A 22 -24.40 7.14 -8.56
C LEU A 22 -25.76 7.17 -7.87
N GLU A 23 -26.02 6.14 -7.06
CA GLU A 23 -27.13 6.15 -6.12
C GLU A 23 -26.83 7.03 -4.91
N VAL A 24 -27.84 7.35 -4.11
CA VAL A 24 -27.73 8.26 -2.96
C VAL A 24 -26.66 7.79 -1.96
N ASP A 25 -26.51 6.48 -1.79
CA ASP A 25 -25.57 5.88 -0.83
C ASP A 25 -24.18 5.61 -1.40
N ASP A 26 -24.01 5.76 -2.72
CA ASP A 26 -22.70 5.65 -3.35
C ASP A 26 -21.91 6.97 -3.19
N ASP A 27 -20.60 6.88 -2.99
CA ASP A 27 -19.75 8.07 -2.83
C ASP A 27 -18.91 8.37 -4.08
N VAL A 28 -18.06 7.44 -4.50
CA VAL A 28 -17.07 7.61 -5.58
C VAL A 28 -17.31 6.64 -6.73
N ILE A 29 -17.66 5.40 -6.43
CA ILE A 29 -17.94 4.35 -7.41
C ILE A 29 -19.27 3.66 -7.07
N CYS A 30 -20.00 3.22 -8.10
CA CYS A 30 -21.25 2.48 -7.92
C CYS A 30 -20.99 1.08 -7.38
N GLN A 31 -22.04 0.43 -6.83
CA GLN A 31 -21.97 -0.91 -6.25
C GLN A 31 -21.44 -1.96 -7.23
N ASN A 32 -21.78 -1.85 -8.53
CA ASN A 32 -21.28 -2.77 -9.55
C ASN A 32 -19.77 -2.65 -9.73
N CYS A 33 -19.26 -1.42 -9.83
CA CYS A 33 -17.82 -1.16 -9.92
C CYS A 33 -17.09 -1.56 -8.64
N TYR A 34 -17.70 -1.34 -7.47
CA TYR A 34 -17.13 -1.79 -6.19
C TYR A 34 -16.94 -3.31 -6.16
N LYS A 35 -17.94 -4.10 -6.60
CA LYS A 35 -17.87 -5.56 -6.61
C LYS A 35 -16.76 -6.11 -7.52
N VAL A 36 -16.51 -5.47 -8.66
CA VAL A 36 -15.54 -5.92 -9.67
C VAL A 36 -14.12 -5.37 -9.48
N LEU A 37 -13.86 -4.61 -8.42
CA LEU A 37 -12.48 -4.20 -8.10
C LEU A 37 -11.58 -5.42 -8.02
N PRO A 38 -10.40 -5.41 -8.68
CA PRO A 38 -9.51 -6.57 -8.80
C PRO A 38 -8.70 -6.80 -7.50
N ARG A 39 -9.41 -7.07 -6.40
CA ARG A 39 -8.81 -7.30 -5.09
C ARG A 39 -7.86 -8.47 -5.12
N THR A 40 -6.73 -8.37 -4.42
CA THR A 40 -5.81 -9.51 -4.25
C THR A 40 -6.40 -10.57 -3.33
N LYS A 41 -7.20 -10.15 -2.36
CA LYS A 41 -7.81 -10.99 -1.31
C LYS A 41 -6.78 -11.80 -0.48
N TRP A 42 -5.50 -11.44 -0.53
CA TRP A 42 -4.45 -12.14 0.24
C TRP A 42 -4.71 -12.11 1.74
N TRP A 43 -5.40 -11.06 2.25
CA TRP A 43 -5.76 -10.95 3.66
C TRP A 43 -6.79 -11.99 4.14
N LEU A 44 -7.55 -12.64 3.25
CA LEU A 44 -8.50 -13.69 3.63
C LEU A 44 -7.82 -14.98 4.04
N ASN A 45 -6.58 -15.20 3.57
CA ASN A 45 -5.81 -16.41 3.84
C ASN A 45 -4.82 -16.24 5.00
N ILE A 46 -4.73 -15.02 5.56
CA ILE A 46 -3.78 -14.67 6.62
C ILE A 46 -4.57 -14.24 7.86
N ASP A 47 -4.47 -15.02 8.92
CA ASP A 47 -5.02 -14.66 10.22
C ASP A 47 -3.93 -14.04 11.09
N TYR A 48 -3.81 -12.73 11.05
CA TYR A 48 -2.86 -11.97 11.86
C TYR A 48 -3.23 -11.90 13.35
N THR A 49 -4.38 -12.47 13.77
CA THR A 49 -4.78 -12.49 15.17
C THR A 49 -4.14 -13.65 15.94
N LYS A 50 -3.68 -14.69 15.25
CA LYS A 50 -3.03 -15.84 15.87
C LYS A 50 -1.58 -15.55 16.20
N GLU A 51 -1.19 -15.74 17.45
CA GLU A 51 0.15 -15.44 17.99
C GLU A 51 1.30 -16.30 17.40
N LYS A 52 1.01 -17.25 16.51
CA LYS A 52 1.96 -18.22 15.95
C LYS A 52 3.08 -17.63 15.06
N TYR A 53 3.12 -16.33 14.86
CA TYR A 53 4.16 -15.69 14.06
C TYR A 53 5.31 -15.12 14.91
N LYS A 54 5.35 -15.38 16.23
CA LYS A 54 6.35 -14.76 17.11
C LYS A 54 7.71 -15.43 17.16
N ASP A 55 7.87 -16.70 16.74
CA ASP A 55 9.07 -17.47 17.09
C ASP A 55 9.73 -18.27 15.97
N ASP A 56 9.45 -18.04 14.69
CA ASP A 56 10.15 -18.75 13.62
C ASP A 56 11.10 -17.82 12.85
N ASP A 57 12.18 -17.39 13.52
CA ASP A 57 13.37 -16.84 12.84
C ASP A 57 14.04 -17.87 11.91
N ASN A 58 13.57 -19.13 11.91
CA ASN A 58 14.09 -20.24 11.13
C ASN A 58 13.36 -20.52 9.79
N ILE A 59 12.27 -19.83 9.46
CA ILE A 59 11.54 -20.08 8.18
C ILE A 59 12.39 -19.68 6.95
N PHE A 60 13.42 -18.87 7.14
CA PHE A 60 14.24 -18.35 6.04
C PHE A 60 15.44 -19.24 5.67
N HIS A 61 15.79 -20.27 6.47
CA HIS A 61 16.96 -21.13 6.21
C HIS A 61 16.64 -22.50 5.60
N GLU A 62 15.39 -22.93 5.48
CA GLU A 62 15.03 -24.29 5.02
C GLU A 62 14.72 -24.42 3.52
N ILE A 63 15.04 -23.48 2.67
CA ILE A 63 14.70 -23.55 1.23
C ILE A 63 15.83 -24.16 0.37
N GLU A 64 17.03 -24.42 0.91
CA GLU A 64 18.15 -24.94 0.09
C GLU A 64 18.23 -26.45 -0.07
N ASP A 65 17.52 -27.29 0.69
CA ASP A 65 17.66 -28.75 0.61
C ASP A 65 16.31 -29.50 0.59
N ARG A 66 15.56 -29.47 -0.52
CA ARG A 66 14.47 -30.43 -0.73
C ARG A 66 14.29 -30.85 -2.19
N GLU A 67 15.19 -31.73 -2.64
CA GLU A 67 14.90 -32.62 -3.79
C GLU A 67 14.52 -34.06 -3.41
N THR A 68 14.44 -34.44 -2.16
CA THR A 68 14.05 -35.82 -1.79
C THR A 68 13.09 -35.80 -0.61
N LEU A 69 11.82 -36.08 -0.85
CA LEU A 69 10.91 -36.84 0.02
C LEU A 69 9.46 -36.69 -0.45
N PHE A 70 9.10 -37.40 -1.53
CA PHE A 70 7.69 -37.66 -1.86
C PHE A 70 7.31 -39.05 -1.31
N ALA A 71 6.56 -39.07 -0.23
CA ALA A 71 5.54 -40.08 0.06
C ALA A 71 4.77 -39.74 1.34
N ASN A 72 3.44 -39.68 1.23
CA ASN A 72 2.44 -39.53 2.28
C ASN A 72 2.12 -38.10 2.76
N GLU A 73 1.16 -37.50 2.08
CA GLU A 73 0.62 -36.18 2.46
C GLU A 73 -0.47 -36.24 3.52
N PRO A 74 -0.43 -35.34 4.54
CA PRO A 74 -1.60 -34.67 5.03
C PRO A 74 -1.72 -33.29 4.37
N LYS A 75 -2.95 -32.93 4.02
CA LYS A 75 -3.39 -31.73 3.31
C LYS A 75 -2.47 -30.50 3.42
N LYS A 76 -1.96 -30.04 2.28
CA LYS A 76 -1.13 -28.84 2.08
C LYS A 76 -1.55 -27.67 2.99
N LYS A 77 -0.69 -27.29 3.90
CA LYS A 77 -0.56 -25.87 4.29
C LYS A 77 0.00 -25.17 3.05
N GLU A 78 -0.87 -24.55 2.26
CA GLU A 78 -0.44 -23.68 1.19
C GLU A 78 0.48 -22.62 1.80
N ASN A 79 1.71 -22.57 1.31
CA ASN A 79 2.71 -21.63 1.77
C ASN A 79 2.18 -20.21 1.55
N LEU A 80 1.82 -19.52 2.60
CA LEU A 80 1.27 -18.16 2.63
C LEU A 80 2.07 -17.15 1.81
N PHE A 81 3.37 -17.43 1.60
CA PHE A 81 4.30 -16.61 0.82
C PHE A 81 4.28 -16.88 -0.68
N THR A 82 3.75 -18.03 -1.14
CA THR A 82 3.82 -18.39 -2.57
C THR A 82 2.95 -17.50 -3.44
N ASP A 83 1.85 -16.97 -2.93
CA ASP A 83 0.90 -16.15 -3.70
C ASP A 83 1.03 -14.65 -3.46
N ASN A 84 1.70 -14.23 -2.39
CA ASN A 84 1.90 -12.81 -2.12
C ASN A 84 3.09 -12.24 -2.90
N VAL A 85 2.81 -11.81 -4.14
CA VAL A 85 3.81 -11.19 -5.04
C VAL A 85 4.49 -9.98 -4.41
N LEU A 86 3.79 -9.26 -3.52
CA LEU A 86 4.38 -8.11 -2.84
C LEU A 86 5.46 -8.53 -1.85
N ALA A 87 5.21 -9.55 -1.04
CA ALA A 87 6.19 -10.08 -0.10
C ALA A 87 7.46 -10.55 -0.83
N LYS A 88 7.30 -11.23 -1.98
CA LYS A 88 8.43 -11.66 -2.82
C LYS A 88 9.32 -10.51 -3.29
N LYS A 89 8.76 -9.30 -3.52
CA LYS A 89 9.56 -8.13 -3.93
C LYS A 89 10.50 -7.63 -2.83
N PHE A 90 10.20 -7.92 -1.57
CA PHE A 90 11.01 -7.53 -0.40
C PHE A 90 11.98 -8.61 0.05
N TYR A 91 11.69 -9.88 -0.27
CA TYR A 91 12.48 -11.02 0.14
C TYR A 91 13.97 -10.87 -0.21
N GLY A 92 14.87 -11.14 0.74
CA GLY A 92 16.33 -10.99 0.59
C GLY A 92 16.83 -9.55 0.40
N ARG A 93 15.94 -8.54 0.38
CA ARG A 93 16.29 -7.13 0.14
C ARG A 93 16.11 -6.25 1.38
N ILE A 94 15.09 -6.54 2.18
CA ILE A 94 14.73 -5.79 3.39
C ILE A 94 13.84 -6.65 4.28
N THR A 95 14.00 -6.53 5.61
CA THR A 95 13.10 -7.20 6.57
C THR A 95 11.85 -6.38 6.78
N ILE A 96 10.69 -7.02 6.68
CA ILE A 96 9.37 -6.41 6.95
C ILE A 96 8.49 -7.41 7.72
N GLU A 97 7.60 -6.90 8.57
CA GLU A 97 6.69 -7.74 9.38
C GLU A 97 5.51 -8.25 8.54
N LYS A 98 4.87 -7.36 7.79
CA LYS A 98 3.69 -7.66 6.97
C LYS A 98 3.79 -6.94 5.62
N ALA A 99 3.34 -7.59 4.54
CA ALA A 99 3.22 -6.96 3.23
C ALA A 99 1.84 -7.27 2.63
N MET A 100 1.11 -6.23 2.20
CA MET A 100 -0.20 -6.37 1.61
C MET A 100 -0.38 -5.39 0.46
N SER A 101 -1.01 -5.84 -0.62
CA SER A 101 -1.56 -4.97 -1.65
C SER A 101 -3.05 -5.21 -1.77
N PHE A 102 -3.83 -4.14 -1.81
CA PHE A 102 -5.29 -4.24 -1.83
C PHE A 102 -5.79 -4.81 -3.16
N MET A 103 -5.25 -4.34 -4.28
CA MET A 103 -5.69 -4.81 -5.60
C MET A 103 -4.53 -5.10 -6.55
N LYS A 104 -4.78 -5.93 -7.57
CA LYS A 104 -3.91 -6.08 -8.74
C LYS A 104 -4.09 -4.86 -9.62
N PHE A 105 -3.00 -4.24 -10.03
CA PHE A 105 -3.03 -3.06 -10.89
C PHE A 105 -2.58 -3.43 -12.31
N SER A 106 -3.45 -3.16 -13.28
CA SER A 106 -3.14 -3.23 -14.72
C SER A 106 -3.46 -1.88 -15.36
N PRO A 107 -2.53 -1.25 -16.07
CA PRO A 107 -2.75 0.07 -16.70
C PRO A 107 -3.93 0.13 -17.68
N LYS A 108 -4.34 -1.02 -18.22
CA LYS A 108 -5.43 -1.12 -19.20
C LYS A 108 -6.78 -1.51 -18.57
N SER A 109 -6.85 -1.70 -17.26
CA SER A 109 -8.09 -2.07 -16.57
C SER A 109 -8.97 -0.84 -16.28
N ASP A 110 -10.28 -1.06 -16.14
CA ASP A 110 -11.20 0.01 -15.73
C ASP A 110 -10.85 0.58 -14.36
N SER A 111 -10.40 -0.27 -13.42
CA SER A 111 -9.95 0.18 -12.10
C SER A 111 -8.73 1.09 -12.15
N ALA A 112 -7.92 1.05 -13.23
CA ALA A 112 -6.81 1.98 -13.43
C ALA A 112 -7.28 3.43 -13.60
N LYS A 113 -8.51 3.66 -14.09
CA LYS A 113 -9.10 5.00 -14.19
C LYS A 113 -9.09 5.69 -12.83
N LEU A 114 -9.47 4.99 -11.75
CA LEU A 114 -9.45 5.55 -10.39
C LEU A 114 -8.05 6.05 -10.01
N VAL A 115 -7.01 5.26 -10.34
CA VAL A 115 -5.63 5.63 -10.06
C VAL A 115 -5.18 6.83 -10.89
N TYR A 116 -5.59 6.91 -12.15
CA TYR A 116 -5.27 8.04 -13.03
C TYR A 116 -6.00 9.32 -12.58
N GLU A 117 -7.28 9.22 -12.20
CA GLU A 117 -8.06 10.35 -11.73
C GLU A 117 -7.40 11.01 -10.52
N PHE A 118 -7.06 10.25 -9.47
CA PHE A 118 -6.41 10.85 -8.31
C PHE A 118 -4.93 11.19 -8.54
N LYS A 119 -4.26 10.67 -9.58
CA LYS A 119 -2.86 11.03 -9.87
C LYS A 119 -2.71 12.28 -10.73
N TYR A 120 -3.68 12.55 -11.60
CA TYR A 120 -3.50 13.52 -12.68
C TYR A 120 -4.63 14.54 -12.83
N HIS A 121 -5.79 14.34 -12.18
CA HIS A 121 -6.98 15.18 -12.34
C HIS A 121 -7.44 15.86 -11.05
N ASP A 122 -6.54 16.00 -10.08
CA ASP A 122 -6.78 16.70 -8.80
C ASP A 122 -8.03 16.23 -8.06
N LYS A 123 -8.19 14.89 -7.94
CA LYS A 123 -9.31 14.25 -7.24
C LYS A 123 -8.83 13.49 -5.98
N PRO A 124 -8.36 14.18 -4.92
CA PRO A 124 -7.86 13.55 -3.70
C PRO A 124 -8.91 12.70 -2.98
N HIS A 125 -10.19 13.04 -3.12
CA HIS A 125 -11.31 12.32 -2.51
C HIS A 125 -11.38 10.86 -2.97
N ILE A 126 -10.94 10.54 -4.21
CA ILE A 126 -10.89 9.16 -4.70
C ILE A 126 -9.85 8.36 -3.90
N ALA A 127 -8.65 8.90 -3.70
CA ALA A 127 -7.61 8.24 -2.91
C ALA A 127 -8.07 8.06 -1.44
N TYR A 128 -8.70 9.07 -0.86
CA TYR A 128 -9.27 8.99 0.48
C TYR A 128 -10.35 7.89 0.59
N TYR A 129 -11.29 7.84 -0.36
CA TYR A 129 -12.32 6.80 -0.44
C TYR A 129 -11.72 5.39 -0.56
N LEU A 130 -10.72 5.21 -1.41
CA LEU A 130 -10.02 3.93 -1.54
C LEU A 130 -9.28 3.56 -0.25
N GLY A 131 -8.72 4.53 0.46
CA GLY A 131 -8.14 4.35 1.79
C GLY A 131 -9.18 3.90 2.84
N LEU A 132 -10.38 4.49 2.83
CA LEU A 132 -11.51 4.04 3.67
C LEU A 132 -11.87 2.58 3.36
N THR A 133 -11.97 2.25 2.07
CA THR A 133 -12.29 0.90 1.60
C THR A 133 -11.24 -0.11 2.06
N MET A 134 -9.95 0.21 1.88
CA MET A 134 -8.84 -0.62 2.37
C MET A 134 -8.92 -0.83 3.88
N GLY A 135 -9.15 0.23 4.65
CA GLY A 135 -9.32 0.16 6.09
C GLY A 135 -10.45 -0.78 6.49
N LYS A 136 -11.63 -0.62 5.90
CA LYS A 136 -12.82 -1.44 6.20
C LYS A 136 -12.62 -2.91 5.86
N GLU A 137 -12.04 -3.22 4.70
CA GLU A 137 -11.89 -4.61 4.26
C GLU A 137 -10.75 -5.36 4.96
N LEU A 138 -9.69 -4.64 5.41
CA LEU A 138 -8.55 -5.29 6.06
C LEU A 138 -8.64 -5.32 7.60
N VAL A 139 -9.50 -4.53 8.23
CA VAL A 139 -9.53 -4.46 9.70
C VAL A 139 -9.87 -5.80 10.35
N GLU A 140 -10.81 -6.55 9.77
CA GLU A 140 -11.25 -7.84 10.30
C GLU A 140 -10.19 -8.95 10.19
N SER A 141 -9.24 -8.82 9.24
CA SER A 141 -8.14 -9.79 9.10
C SER A 141 -7.09 -9.68 10.21
N GLY A 142 -7.16 -8.65 11.04
CA GLY A 142 -6.12 -8.34 12.03
C GLY A 142 -4.85 -7.74 11.43
N PHE A 143 -4.85 -7.37 10.14
CA PHE A 143 -3.67 -6.80 9.48
C PHE A 143 -3.12 -5.58 10.23
N PHE A 144 -4.00 -4.76 10.79
CA PHE A 144 -3.62 -3.53 11.51
C PHE A 144 -3.24 -3.74 12.99
N LYS A 145 -3.34 -4.99 13.49
CA LYS A 145 -2.95 -5.29 14.88
C LYS A 145 -1.47 -4.92 15.10
N ASP A 146 -1.19 -4.33 16.24
CA ASP A 146 0.14 -3.91 16.71
C ASP A 146 0.82 -2.80 15.87
N ILE A 147 0.10 -2.12 14.98
CA ILE A 147 0.61 -0.97 14.24
C ILE A 147 0.38 0.30 15.04
N ASP A 148 1.47 1.01 15.38
CA ASP A 148 1.43 2.27 16.14
C ASP A 148 1.12 3.48 15.26
N TYR A 149 1.69 3.53 14.03
CA TYR A 149 1.62 4.70 13.15
C TYR A 149 1.52 4.32 11.68
N ILE A 150 0.85 5.16 10.91
CA ILE A 150 0.83 5.10 9.45
C ILE A 150 1.79 6.16 8.91
N ILE A 151 2.66 5.78 7.97
CA ILE A 151 3.62 6.66 7.30
C ILE A 151 3.35 6.60 5.79
N PRO A 152 2.89 7.70 5.17
CA PRO A 152 2.74 7.74 3.73
C PRO A 152 4.10 7.81 3.03
N VAL A 153 4.28 7.06 1.96
CA VAL A 153 5.46 7.18 1.08
C VAL A 153 5.54 8.60 0.53
N PRO A 154 6.68 9.31 0.72
CA PRO A 154 6.79 10.68 0.26
C PRO A 154 7.03 10.77 -1.24
N ILE A 155 6.42 11.78 -1.88
CA ILE A 155 6.70 12.16 -3.25
C ILE A 155 7.66 13.35 -3.30
N THR A 156 8.23 13.66 -4.47
CA THR A 156 9.07 14.86 -4.63
C THR A 156 8.21 16.12 -4.56
N LYS A 157 8.81 17.24 -4.09
CA LYS A 157 8.14 18.55 -4.08
C LYS A 157 7.59 18.94 -5.45
N GLN A 158 8.32 18.63 -6.52
CA GLN A 158 7.87 18.89 -7.89
C GLN A 158 6.61 18.11 -8.25
N ARG A 159 6.53 16.82 -7.83
CA ARG A 159 5.32 16.00 -8.05
C ARG A 159 4.16 16.46 -7.19
N GLU A 160 4.44 16.84 -5.93
CA GLU A 160 3.43 17.39 -5.01
C GLU A 160 2.86 18.71 -5.56
N TYR A 161 3.73 19.61 -6.05
CA TYR A 161 3.29 20.83 -6.71
C TYR A 161 2.44 20.57 -7.96
N LYS A 162 2.87 19.63 -8.83
CA LYS A 162 2.14 19.27 -10.06
C LYS A 162 0.79 18.59 -9.79
N ARG A 163 0.68 17.84 -8.69
CA ARG A 163 -0.51 17.03 -8.34
C ARG A 163 -1.40 17.67 -7.28
N GLY A 164 -0.95 18.76 -6.66
CA GLY A 164 -1.63 19.42 -5.55
C GLY A 164 -1.48 18.72 -4.20
N TYR A 165 -1.16 17.43 -4.18
CA TYR A 165 -1.12 16.62 -2.95
C TYR A 165 -0.31 15.32 -3.11
N ASN A 166 -0.05 14.64 -1.97
CA ASN A 166 0.55 13.31 -1.92
C ASN A 166 -0.56 12.24 -1.87
N GLN A 167 -0.63 11.38 -2.88
CA GLN A 167 -1.63 10.33 -3.01
C GLN A 167 -1.60 9.33 -1.86
N SER A 168 -0.39 8.91 -1.46
CA SER A 168 -0.20 7.99 -0.32
C SER A 168 -0.68 8.62 1.00
N MET A 169 -0.64 9.96 1.12
CA MET A 169 -1.20 10.67 2.27
C MET A 169 -2.73 10.57 2.30
N GLU A 170 -3.43 10.77 1.18
CA GLU A 170 -4.88 10.68 1.15
C GLU A 170 -5.38 9.25 1.41
N LEU A 171 -4.70 8.23 0.85
CA LEU A 171 -4.92 6.83 1.21
C LEU A 171 -4.74 6.61 2.72
N SER A 172 -3.63 7.11 3.29
CA SER A 172 -3.33 6.99 4.72
C SER A 172 -4.39 7.63 5.60
N LYS A 173 -4.91 8.80 5.22
CA LYS A 173 -6.02 9.47 5.93
C LYS A 173 -7.29 8.60 5.94
N GLY A 174 -7.65 7.99 4.81
CA GLY A 174 -8.79 7.08 4.71
C GLY A 174 -8.62 5.85 5.60
N ILE A 175 -7.46 5.21 5.58
CA ILE A 175 -7.13 4.07 6.45
C ILE A 175 -7.20 4.49 7.92
N SER A 176 -6.58 5.61 8.29
CA SER A 176 -6.57 6.16 9.65
C SER A 176 -7.97 6.47 10.15
N HIS A 177 -8.87 6.95 9.28
CA HIS A 177 -10.25 7.24 9.63
C HIS A 177 -10.97 5.99 10.18
N VAL A 178 -10.72 4.82 9.57
CA VAL A 178 -11.32 3.55 9.98
C VAL A 178 -10.59 2.95 11.19
N THR A 179 -9.26 2.84 11.10
CA THR A 179 -8.44 2.12 12.09
C THR A 179 -8.12 2.95 13.34
N LYS A 180 -8.29 4.26 13.28
CA LYS A 180 -7.88 5.24 14.29
C LYS A 180 -6.36 5.29 14.53
N ILE A 181 -5.56 4.60 13.74
CA ILE A 181 -4.10 4.66 13.81
C ILE A 181 -3.64 6.03 13.28
N PRO A 182 -2.84 6.79 14.06
CA PRO A 182 -2.43 8.13 13.65
C PRO A 182 -1.48 8.13 12.45
N VAL A 183 -1.65 9.10 11.55
CA VAL A 183 -0.76 9.31 10.41
C VAL A 183 0.36 10.26 10.79
N LEU A 184 1.61 9.82 10.62
CA LEU A 184 2.80 10.65 10.78
C LEU A 184 3.30 11.13 9.43
N ASN A 185 3.10 12.41 9.15
CA ASN A 185 3.61 13.05 7.95
C ASN A 185 5.09 13.47 8.13
N LYS A 186 5.86 13.45 7.03
CA LYS A 186 7.23 13.97 6.97
C LYS A 186 8.27 13.22 7.82
N VAL A 187 7.97 12.00 8.28
CA VAL A 187 8.96 11.12 8.93
C VAL A 187 10.11 10.83 7.96
N ILE A 188 9.75 10.54 6.72
CA ILE A 188 10.67 10.36 5.60
C ILE A 188 10.51 11.55 4.66
N LYS A 189 11.61 12.14 4.24
CA LYS A 189 11.64 13.21 3.24
C LYS A 189 12.31 12.68 1.98
N ARG A 190 11.68 12.90 0.82
CA ARG A 190 12.30 12.63 -0.46
C ARG A 190 13.16 13.83 -0.85
N THR A 191 14.46 13.61 -1.01
CA THR A 191 15.39 14.62 -1.52
C THR A 191 15.30 14.66 -3.04
N SER A 192 15.30 15.85 -3.63
CA SER A 192 15.42 16.01 -5.08
C SER A 192 16.85 15.68 -5.49
N PHE A 193 17.07 14.49 -6.06
CA PHE A 193 18.30 14.32 -6.85
C PHE A 193 18.10 15.06 -8.19
N GLN A 194 18.88 16.07 -8.44
CA GLN A 194 19.07 16.64 -9.78
C GLN A 194 19.88 15.63 -10.60
N SER A 195 19.25 14.67 -11.25
CA SER A 195 19.86 14.04 -12.40
C SER A 195 19.40 14.78 -13.64
N SER A 196 20.26 15.61 -14.15
CA SER A 196 20.15 16.32 -15.42
C SER A 196 20.38 15.38 -16.62
N GLN A 197 19.68 14.24 -16.71
CA GLN A 197 19.77 13.38 -17.89
C GLN A 197 18.43 12.71 -18.22
N THR A 198 17.94 13.01 -19.39
CA THR A 198 16.62 12.69 -19.93
C THR A 198 16.48 11.27 -20.51
N THR A 199 17.49 10.40 -20.37
CA THR A 199 17.49 9.03 -20.93
C THR A 199 18.09 8.03 -19.95
N LEU A 200 17.30 7.59 -18.99
CA LEU A 200 17.74 6.56 -18.04
C LEU A 200 17.03 5.24 -18.27
N ASN A 201 17.80 4.17 -18.50
CA ASN A 201 17.37 2.79 -18.56
C ASN A 201 16.82 2.31 -17.20
N GLN A 202 16.02 1.23 -17.20
CA GLN A 202 15.35 0.69 -16.01
C GLN A 202 16.31 0.36 -14.84
N ILE A 203 17.54 -0.05 -15.15
CA ILE A 203 18.63 -0.33 -14.19
C ILE A 203 19.11 0.96 -13.51
N GLN A 204 19.30 2.03 -14.26
CA GLN A 204 19.70 3.34 -13.75
C GLN A 204 18.63 4.01 -12.88
N ARG A 205 17.33 3.66 -13.09
CA ARG A 205 16.24 4.11 -12.20
C ARG A 205 16.32 3.46 -10.82
N GLN A 206 16.85 2.25 -10.71
CA GLN A 206 17.08 1.58 -9.40
C GLN A 206 18.26 2.20 -8.66
N GLU A 207 19.35 2.52 -9.34
CA GLU A 207 20.54 3.17 -8.74
C GLU A 207 20.25 4.59 -8.27
N ASN A 208 19.39 5.33 -8.97
CA ASN A 208 18.98 6.70 -8.61
C ASN A 208 18.03 6.79 -7.40
N ILE A 209 17.58 5.67 -6.83
CA ILE A 209 16.71 5.65 -5.65
C ILE A 209 17.54 5.55 -4.37
N ASN A 210 18.75 4.99 -4.42
CA ASN A 210 19.65 4.89 -3.27
C ASN A 210 20.02 6.30 -2.78
N GLY A 211 19.68 6.58 -1.49
CA GLY A 211 19.94 7.90 -0.89
C GLY A 211 18.93 9.00 -1.25
N ALA A 212 17.91 8.68 -2.07
CA ALA A 212 16.86 9.65 -2.41
C ALA A 212 15.91 9.99 -1.24
N PHE A 213 16.04 9.29 -0.12
CA PHE A 213 15.20 9.48 1.05
C PHE A 213 16.04 9.73 2.29
N LYS A 214 15.55 10.59 3.17
CA LYS A 214 16.19 10.91 4.46
C LYS A 214 15.15 10.84 5.58
N LEU A 215 15.57 10.30 6.73
CA LEU A 215 14.80 10.33 7.97
C LEU A 215 14.86 11.76 8.53
N ASP A 216 13.74 12.26 9.02
CA ASP A 216 13.73 13.49 9.82
C ASP A 216 14.30 13.17 11.20
N SER A 217 15.35 13.87 11.62
CA SER A 217 16.12 13.61 12.84
C SER A 217 15.26 13.60 14.12
N LYS A 218 14.15 14.33 14.14
CA LYS A 218 13.22 14.35 15.28
C LYS A 218 12.56 13.01 15.60
N TYR A 219 12.57 12.05 14.65
CA TYR A 219 12.00 10.72 14.83
C TYR A 219 13.04 9.65 15.17
N MET A 220 14.33 9.99 15.28
CA MET A 220 15.39 9.03 15.62
C MET A 220 15.20 8.36 16.99
N SER A 221 14.47 8.99 17.90
CA SER A 221 14.16 8.45 19.24
C SER A 221 12.84 7.67 19.31
N ALA A 222 12.14 7.47 18.19
CA ALA A 222 10.89 6.70 18.15
C ALA A 222 11.13 5.18 18.19
N ASN A 223 11.88 4.70 19.18
CA ASN A 223 12.33 3.32 19.28
C ASN A 223 11.18 2.33 19.50
N ASN A 224 11.37 1.08 19.06
CA ASN A 224 10.46 -0.05 19.30
C ASN A 224 9.02 0.17 18.82
N LYS A 225 8.83 0.96 17.77
CA LYS A 225 7.52 1.21 17.17
C LYS A 225 7.27 0.33 15.96
N HIS A 226 6.02 -0.06 15.76
CA HIS A 226 5.59 -0.74 14.55
C HIS A 226 4.89 0.25 13.62
N VAL A 227 5.45 0.47 12.44
CA VAL A 227 4.94 1.45 11.49
C VAL A 227 4.43 0.79 10.21
N LEU A 228 3.33 1.31 9.68
CA LEU A 228 2.76 0.92 8.40
C LEU A 228 3.15 1.95 7.34
N LEU A 229 3.99 1.53 6.39
CA LEU A 229 4.32 2.32 5.21
C LEU A 229 3.22 2.14 4.15
N VAL A 230 2.58 3.23 3.71
CA VAL A 230 1.49 3.19 2.73
C VAL A 230 1.95 3.81 1.41
N ASP A 231 1.73 3.08 0.31
CA ASP A 231 2.04 3.52 -1.06
C ASP A 231 0.82 3.39 -1.98
N ASP A 232 0.81 4.13 -3.09
CA ASP A 232 -0.28 4.04 -4.06
C ASP A 232 -0.16 2.77 -4.93
N VAL A 233 0.82 2.69 -5.81
CA VAL A 233 1.02 1.53 -6.70
C VAL A 233 2.49 1.10 -6.68
N ILE A 234 2.71 -0.13 -6.26
CA ILE A 234 4.04 -0.74 -6.25
C ILE A 234 4.29 -1.50 -7.56
N THR A 235 5.37 -1.13 -8.22
CA THR A 235 5.88 -1.82 -9.43
C THR A 235 7.04 -2.74 -9.05
N THR A 236 8.26 -2.23 -9.01
CA THR A 236 9.47 -2.97 -8.60
C THR A 236 9.67 -3.01 -7.08
N GLY A 237 8.98 -2.16 -6.33
CA GLY A 237 9.16 -1.99 -4.88
C GLY A 237 10.36 -1.14 -4.47
N ALA A 238 11.17 -0.65 -5.41
CA ALA A 238 12.41 0.05 -5.09
C ALA A 238 12.22 1.29 -4.18
N THR A 239 11.19 2.10 -4.45
CA THR A 239 10.84 3.26 -3.60
C THR A 239 10.50 2.84 -2.17
N THR A 240 9.63 1.84 -2.04
CA THR A 240 9.14 1.34 -0.76
C THR A 240 10.28 0.70 0.04
N ILE A 241 11.16 -0.10 -0.61
CA ILE A 241 12.35 -0.69 0.00
C ILE A 241 13.27 0.38 0.56
N GLU A 242 13.54 1.43 -0.20
CA GLU A 242 14.43 2.50 0.27
C GLU A 242 13.81 3.28 1.44
N CYS A 243 12.50 3.50 1.43
CA CYS A 243 11.79 4.06 2.58
C CYS A 243 11.92 3.16 3.82
N CYS A 244 11.78 1.83 3.67
CA CYS A 244 11.98 0.88 4.76
C CYS A 244 13.43 0.92 5.29
N ARG A 245 14.44 0.97 4.43
CA ARG A 245 15.85 1.11 4.85
C ARG A 245 16.10 2.37 5.67
N VAL A 246 15.44 3.46 5.28
CA VAL A 246 15.54 4.72 6.02
C VAL A 246 14.90 4.61 7.40
N LEU A 247 13.74 3.96 7.51
CA LEU A 247 13.06 3.71 8.78
C LEU A 247 13.86 2.79 9.69
N GLN A 248 14.52 1.77 9.17
CA GLN A 248 15.34 0.82 9.92
C GLN A 248 16.59 1.44 10.59
N LYS A 249 16.89 2.71 10.32
CA LYS A 249 17.87 3.49 11.11
C LYS A 249 17.36 3.81 12.53
N ILE A 250 16.07 3.69 12.78
CA ILE A 250 15.47 3.84 14.11
C ILE A 250 15.60 2.51 14.83
N GLN A 251 16.14 2.52 16.03
CA GLN A 251 16.37 1.30 16.83
C GLN A 251 15.08 0.55 17.13
N GLY A 252 15.03 -0.75 16.81
CA GLY A 252 13.89 -1.62 17.13
C GLY A 252 12.61 -1.31 16.34
N ILE A 253 12.70 -0.50 15.27
CA ILE A 253 11.53 -0.21 14.43
C ILE A 253 11.08 -1.46 13.69
N LYS A 254 9.79 -1.74 13.73
CA LYS A 254 9.13 -2.75 12.90
C LYS A 254 8.43 -2.05 11.75
N THR A 255 8.52 -2.60 10.55
CA THR A 255 7.94 -2.00 9.35
C THR A 255 7.03 -2.99 8.65
N SER A 256 5.79 -2.58 8.41
CA SER A 256 4.85 -3.26 7.51
C SER A 256 4.56 -2.39 6.29
N VAL A 257 4.13 -3.00 5.21
CA VAL A 257 3.86 -2.32 3.94
C VAL A 257 2.44 -2.61 3.48
N LEU A 258 1.71 -1.55 3.10
CA LEU A 258 0.41 -1.64 2.45
C LEU A 258 0.40 -0.77 1.20
N SER A 259 -0.04 -1.32 0.07
CA SER A 259 -0.26 -0.56 -1.16
C SER A 259 -1.70 -0.69 -1.64
N LEU A 260 -2.20 0.35 -2.31
CA LEU A 260 -3.46 0.27 -3.02
C LEU A 260 -3.37 -0.75 -4.16
N GLY A 261 -2.31 -0.69 -4.96
CA GLY A 261 -2.15 -1.55 -6.10
C GLY A 261 -0.75 -2.15 -6.24
N ILE A 262 -0.69 -3.35 -6.84
CA ILE A 262 0.56 -3.99 -7.25
C ILE A 262 0.49 -4.36 -8.73
N VAL A 263 1.55 -4.02 -9.47
CA VAL A 263 1.73 -4.51 -10.83
C VAL A 263 2.25 -5.94 -10.75
N THR A 264 1.45 -6.88 -11.24
CA THR A 264 1.85 -8.27 -11.47
C THR A 264 2.27 -8.39 -12.93
N LEU A 265 3.52 -8.78 -13.15
CA LEU A 265 4.05 -9.12 -14.48
C LEU A 265 3.53 -10.47 -14.90
#